data_52a3bb5b587fa57a7c49824a2e1f420f
#
_entry.id   52a3bb5b587fa57a7c49824a2e1f420f
#
_cell.length_a   1.000
_cell.length_b   1.000
_cell.length_c   1.000
_cell.angle_alpha   90.00
_cell.angle_beta   90.00
_cell.angle_gamma   90.00
#
_symmetry.space_group_name_H-M   'P 1'
#
loop_
_entity.id
_entity.type
_entity.pdbx_description
1 polymer ?
#
loop_
_entity_poly.entity_id
_entity_poly.type
_entity_poly.pdbx_seq_one_letter_code
_entity_poly.pdbx_strand_id
1 'polypeptide(L)'
;MGQVTVYRDTAVVLRVTKLGEADRIVTLLTRRGGRVRAVAKGVRRTKSKFGGRLEPFSHVDLQLYTGRNLDIVTQAETLDPFVPVLAADYPRYTCATAIAETAERLTAEEHEPSLRLYLLVVSALRALSETRREPSMILDAFLLRAMALAGWAPALNGCARCGEPGPHTAFHIPSGGLLCAVCRGAGAVGAARPAPASIELMAALADGAWPVAESAEPAACREASGLVAALLQWHLERGLRSLPMVDRLGEFAPIAPPSVFAPIARPSVQADPESDRSVGSGGSDGTVGAALSDGAGVIQAADLAVPPVPIVIDSYATVDAPDRTPSGRAAS
;
A
#
# COMPACT_ATOMS: atom_id res chain seq x y z
N MET A 1 -29.48 -22.49 -6.75
CA MET A 1 -28.50 -22.80 -5.70
C MET A 1 -27.13 -22.53 -6.27
N GLY A 2 -26.44 -21.45 -5.84
CA GLY A 2 -25.08 -21.16 -6.29
C GLY A 2 -24.13 -22.26 -5.81
N GLN A 3 -23.28 -22.76 -6.70
CA GLN A 3 -22.24 -23.71 -6.31
C GLN A 3 -21.29 -23.04 -5.32
N VAL A 4 -21.10 -23.62 -4.16
CA VAL A 4 -20.08 -23.25 -3.19
C VAL A 4 -18.72 -23.67 -3.77
N THR A 5 -17.93 -22.71 -4.22
CA THR A 5 -16.62 -22.97 -4.80
C THR A 5 -15.52 -22.63 -3.78
N VAL A 6 -14.60 -23.57 -3.57
CA VAL A 6 -13.37 -23.34 -2.78
C VAL A 6 -12.30 -22.82 -3.73
N TYR A 7 -11.63 -21.74 -3.31
CA TYR A 7 -10.52 -21.15 -4.07
C TYR A 7 -9.38 -20.69 -3.17
N ARG A 8 -8.19 -20.54 -3.72
CA ARG A 8 -6.99 -19.97 -3.06
C ARG A 8 -6.57 -18.69 -3.75
N ASP A 9 -6.20 -17.70 -2.95
CA ASP A 9 -5.59 -16.48 -3.44
C ASP A 9 -4.66 -15.87 -2.39
N THR A 10 -3.68 -15.11 -2.83
CA THR A 10 -2.85 -14.32 -1.93
C THR A 10 -3.48 -12.94 -1.75
N ALA A 11 -3.40 -12.40 -0.55
CA ALA A 11 -4.09 -11.15 -0.22
C ALA A 11 -3.33 -10.31 0.81
N VAL A 12 -3.59 -8.99 0.76
CA VAL A 12 -3.29 -8.08 1.86
C VAL A 12 -4.59 -7.76 2.59
N VAL A 13 -4.56 -7.83 3.93
CA VAL A 13 -5.68 -7.41 4.76
C VAL A 13 -5.69 -5.90 4.85
N LEU A 14 -6.68 -5.25 4.21
CA LEU A 14 -6.82 -3.79 4.22
C LEU A 14 -7.51 -3.29 5.49
N ARG A 15 -8.59 -3.98 5.89
CA ARG A 15 -9.41 -3.58 7.03
C ARG A 15 -10.07 -4.77 7.70
N VAL A 16 -10.29 -4.62 9.00
CA VAL A 16 -10.96 -5.62 9.83
C VAL A 16 -12.11 -4.95 10.59
N THR A 17 -13.29 -5.56 10.52
CA THR A 17 -14.50 -5.10 11.20
C THR A 17 -15.06 -6.19 12.10
N LYS A 18 -15.45 -5.85 13.32
CA LYS A 18 -16.05 -6.80 14.26
C LYS A 18 -17.41 -7.29 13.72
N LEU A 19 -17.62 -8.61 13.79
CA LEU A 19 -18.90 -9.25 13.46
C LEU A 19 -19.32 -10.14 14.63
N GLY A 20 -20.36 -9.74 15.35
CA GLY A 20 -20.76 -10.42 16.57
C GLY A 20 -19.65 -10.51 17.63
N GLU A 21 -19.66 -11.60 18.43
CA GLU A 21 -18.71 -11.76 19.54
C GLU A 21 -17.38 -12.39 19.13
N ALA A 22 -17.41 -13.38 18.26
CA ALA A 22 -16.26 -14.22 17.94
C ALA A 22 -15.67 -14.01 16.54
N ASP A 23 -16.42 -13.38 15.64
CA ASP A 23 -16.10 -13.30 14.21
C ASP A 23 -15.62 -11.90 13.81
N ARG A 24 -15.00 -11.80 12.66
CA ARG A 24 -14.64 -10.54 12.00
C ARG A 24 -14.96 -10.63 10.51
N ILE A 25 -15.34 -9.49 9.93
CA ILE A 25 -15.29 -9.29 8.48
C ILE A 25 -13.91 -8.73 8.16
N VAL A 26 -13.22 -9.37 7.24
CA VAL A 26 -11.93 -8.91 6.70
C VAL A 26 -12.15 -8.38 5.29
N THR A 27 -11.68 -7.16 5.03
CA THR A 27 -11.60 -6.58 3.70
C THR A 27 -10.20 -6.86 3.16
N LEU A 28 -10.13 -7.57 2.05
CA LEU A 28 -8.92 -8.09 1.44
C LEU A 28 -8.71 -7.43 0.08
N LEU A 29 -7.47 -7.10 -0.25
CA LEU A 29 -7.06 -6.88 -1.63
C LEU A 29 -6.34 -8.15 -2.08
N THR A 30 -6.99 -8.92 -2.94
CA THR A 30 -6.45 -10.19 -3.43
C THR A 30 -5.72 -10.01 -4.75
N ARG A 31 -4.80 -10.91 -5.04
CA ARG A 31 -3.97 -10.83 -6.24
C ARG A 31 -4.78 -11.03 -7.53
N ARG A 32 -5.78 -11.93 -7.51
CA ARG A 32 -6.55 -12.30 -8.70
C ARG A 32 -7.97 -11.75 -8.69
N GLY A 33 -8.60 -11.70 -7.52
CA GLY A 33 -10.01 -11.35 -7.37
C GLY A 33 -10.25 -9.87 -7.00
N GLY A 34 -9.21 -9.02 -6.96
CA GLY A 34 -9.39 -7.64 -6.55
C GLY A 34 -9.83 -7.50 -5.08
N ARG A 35 -10.75 -6.59 -4.78
CA ARG A 35 -11.26 -6.43 -3.42
C ARG A 35 -12.29 -7.53 -3.10
N VAL A 36 -12.06 -8.23 -1.99
CA VAL A 36 -12.94 -9.30 -1.48
C VAL A 36 -13.26 -9.04 -0.02
N ARG A 37 -14.52 -9.19 0.37
CA ARG A 37 -14.91 -9.19 1.78
C ARG A 37 -15.24 -10.62 2.22
N ALA A 38 -14.62 -11.05 3.31
CA ALA A 38 -14.79 -12.39 3.83
C ALA A 38 -15.01 -12.43 5.34
N VAL A 39 -15.73 -13.43 5.81
CA VAL A 39 -15.93 -13.70 7.25
C VAL A 39 -14.83 -14.63 7.75
N ALA A 40 -14.10 -14.20 8.77
CA ALA A 40 -13.18 -15.04 9.54
C ALA A 40 -13.88 -15.52 10.81
N LYS A 41 -14.45 -16.74 10.75
CA LYS A 41 -15.22 -17.30 11.86
C LYS A 41 -14.33 -17.70 13.03
N GLY A 42 -14.72 -17.30 14.24
CA GLY A 42 -14.02 -17.64 15.48
C GLY A 42 -12.63 -16.98 15.60
N VAL A 43 -12.29 -15.97 14.79
CA VAL A 43 -10.96 -15.35 14.78
C VAL A 43 -10.63 -14.67 16.11
N ARG A 44 -11.63 -14.21 16.87
CA ARG A 44 -11.45 -13.54 18.17
C ARG A 44 -11.39 -14.51 19.37
N ARG A 45 -11.55 -15.80 19.15
CA ARG A 45 -11.45 -16.80 20.21
C ARG A 45 -9.98 -16.98 20.61
N THR A 46 -9.70 -17.20 21.89
CA THR A 46 -8.34 -17.40 22.41
C THR A 46 -7.59 -18.54 21.69
N LYS A 47 -8.30 -19.60 21.31
CA LYS A 47 -7.75 -20.72 20.55
C LYS A 47 -8.11 -20.62 19.06
N SER A 48 -8.04 -19.42 18.48
CA SER A 48 -8.33 -19.21 17.07
C SER A 48 -7.28 -19.90 16.19
N LYS A 49 -7.74 -20.64 15.17
CA LYS A 49 -6.85 -21.23 14.16
C LYS A 49 -6.12 -20.19 13.30
N PHE A 50 -6.61 -18.95 13.27
CA PHE A 50 -6.00 -17.87 12.48
C PHE A 50 -4.91 -17.13 13.25
N GLY A 51 -4.98 -17.10 14.60
CA GLY A 51 -4.07 -16.28 15.42
C GLY A 51 -4.10 -14.82 14.97
N GLY A 52 -2.93 -14.19 14.85
CA GLY A 52 -2.77 -12.81 14.35
C GLY A 52 -2.67 -12.67 12.83
N ARG A 53 -2.89 -13.73 12.05
CA ARG A 53 -2.67 -13.73 10.59
C ARG A 53 -3.63 -12.86 9.80
N LEU A 54 -4.76 -12.47 10.38
CA LEU A 54 -5.80 -11.67 9.73
C LEU A 54 -5.93 -10.26 10.34
N GLU A 55 -4.86 -9.74 10.93
CA GLU A 55 -4.80 -8.35 11.36
C GLU A 55 -4.52 -7.42 10.15
N PRO A 56 -4.87 -6.13 10.21
CA PRO A 56 -4.57 -5.19 9.12
C PRO A 56 -3.08 -5.24 8.73
N PHE A 57 -2.81 -5.06 7.44
CA PHE A 57 -1.49 -5.14 6.78
C PHE A 57 -0.89 -6.54 6.67
N SER A 58 -1.54 -7.59 7.22
CA SER A 58 -1.07 -8.95 7.01
C SER A 58 -1.08 -9.30 5.52
N HIS A 59 0.06 -9.81 5.02
CA HIS A 59 0.16 -10.40 3.69
C HIS A 59 0.08 -11.92 3.83
N VAL A 60 -0.93 -12.52 3.23
CA VAL A 60 -1.35 -13.90 3.53
C VAL A 60 -1.72 -14.69 2.28
N ASP A 61 -1.47 -16.00 2.30
CA ASP A 61 -2.09 -16.97 1.41
C ASP A 61 -3.37 -17.50 2.07
N LEU A 62 -4.48 -17.41 1.36
CA LEU A 62 -5.81 -17.71 1.87
C LEU A 62 -6.47 -18.82 1.10
N GLN A 63 -7.16 -19.70 1.82
CA GLN A 63 -8.20 -20.53 1.26
C GLN A 63 -9.57 -19.98 1.68
N LEU A 64 -10.39 -19.72 0.68
CA LEU A 64 -11.73 -19.20 0.85
C LEU A 64 -12.76 -20.08 0.16
N TYR A 65 -14.00 -19.98 0.57
CA TYR A 65 -15.11 -20.45 -0.25
C TYR A 65 -16.14 -19.35 -0.46
N THR A 66 -16.74 -19.36 -1.64
CA THR A 66 -17.68 -18.36 -2.08
C THR A 66 -18.94 -18.40 -1.23
N GLY A 67 -19.27 -17.29 -0.58
CA GLY A 67 -20.50 -17.08 0.16
C GLY A 67 -21.56 -16.37 -0.68
N ARG A 68 -22.73 -16.15 -0.11
CA ARG A 68 -23.82 -15.44 -0.80
C ARG A 68 -23.54 -13.94 -0.93
N ASN A 69 -23.08 -13.31 0.15
CA ASN A 69 -22.78 -11.88 0.22
C ASN A 69 -21.34 -11.61 0.68
N LEU A 70 -20.78 -12.53 1.45
CA LEU A 70 -19.43 -12.48 1.99
C LEU A 70 -18.81 -13.85 1.84
N ASP A 71 -17.59 -13.91 1.38
CA ASP A 71 -16.83 -15.15 1.34
C ASP A 71 -16.47 -15.62 2.75
N ILE A 72 -15.96 -16.83 2.90
CA ILE A 72 -15.56 -17.35 4.20
C ILE A 72 -14.11 -17.81 4.14
N VAL A 73 -13.28 -17.28 5.04
CA VAL A 73 -11.90 -17.71 5.20
C VAL A 73 -11.87 -19.07 5.91
N THR A 74 -11.26 -20.05 5.27
CA THR A 74 -11.08 -21.39 5.85
C THR A 74 -9.67 -21.63 6.35
N GLN A 75 -8.64 -21.11 5.64
CA GLN A 75 -7.24 -21.20 6.02
C GLN A 75 -6.55 -19.85 5.76
N ALA A 76 -5.51 -19.55 6.53
CA ALA A 76 -4.66 -18.38 6.36
C ALA A 76 -3.23 -18.72 6.78
N GLU A 77 -2.28 -18.45 5.88
CA GLU A 77 -0.84 -18.60 6.12
C GLU A 77 -0.15 -17.27 5.86
N THR A 78 0.77 -16.87 6.73
CA THR A 78 1.52 -15.61 6.58
C THR A 78 2.57 -15.78 5.49
N LEU A 79 2.58 -14.87 4.52
CA LEU A 79 3.61 -14.76 3.50
C LEU A 79 4.72 -13.81 3.94
N ASP A 80 4.35 -12.59 4.33
CA ASP A 80 5.29 -11.58 4.83
C ASP A 80 4.86 -11.07 6.22
N PRO A 81 5.78 -11.02 7.20
CA PRO A 81 5.48 -10.61 8.57
C PRO A 81 5.58 -9.09 8.76
N PHE A 82 4.82 -8.29 8.00
CA PHE A 82 4.86 -6.82 8.10
C PHE A 82 4.33 -6.29 9.42
N VAL A 83 3.29 -6.92 9.98
CA VAL A 83 2.51 -6.41 11.12
C VAL A 83 3.37 -6.10 12.36
N PRO A 84 4.30 -6.96 12.82
CA PRO A 84 5.07 -6.67 14.03
C PRO A 84 5.91 -5.39 13.91
N VAL A 85 6.52 -5.16 12.74
CA VAL A 85 7.36 -3.97 12.50
C VAL A 85 6.49 -2.72 12.38
N LEU A 86 5.42 -2.79 11.60
CA LEU A 86 4.53 -1.65 11.36
C LEU A 86 3.78 -1.23 12.64
N ALA A 87 3.38 -2.19 13.48
CA ALA A 87 2.65 -1.91 14.71
C ALA A 87 3.55 -1.34 15.83
N ALA A 88 4.86 -1.54 15.75
CA ALA A 88 5.80 -1.04 16.74
C ALA A 88 6.21 0.44 16.52
N ASP A 89 5.91 1.01 15.36
CA ASP A 89 6.34 2.34 14.92
C ASP A 89 5.14 3.16 14.46
N TYR A 90 4.78 4.20 15.19
CA TYR A 90 3.58 4.99 14.92
C TYR A 90 3.59 5.66 13.53
N PRO A 91 4.66 6.33 13.07
CA PRO A 91 4.75 6.86 11.71
C PRO A 91 4.53 5.81 10.63
N ARG A 92 5.12 4.61 10.76
CA ARG A 92 4.93 3.50 9.80
C ARG A 92 3.52 2.96 9.83
N TYR A 93 2.94 2.83 11.03
CA TYR A 93 1.56 2.37 11.21
C TYR A 93 0.56 3.30 10.54
N THR A 94 0.70 4.61 10.72
CA THR A 94 -0.19 5.60 10.11
C THR A 94 -0.04 5.66 8.59
N CYS A 95 1.19 5.57 8.08
CA CYS A 95 1.43 5.44 6.63
C CYS A 95 0.82 4.15 6.06
N ALA A 96 1.01 3.01 6.72
CA ALA A 96 0.39 1.74 6.31
C ALA A 96 -1.15 1.82 6.32
N THR A 97 -1.72 2.52 7.31
CA THR A 97 -3.17 2.77 7.38
C THR A 97 -3.65 3.61 6.20
N ALA A 98 -2.90 4.67 5.83
CA ALA A 98 -3.22 5.51 4.67
C ALA A 98 -3.12 4.73 3.34
N ILE A 99 -2.11 3.86 3.20
CA ILE A 99 -1.97 2.95 2.06
C ILE A 99 -3.17 2.01 1.95
N ALA A 100 -3.55 1.35 3.05
CA ALA A 100 -4.66 0.41 3.06
C ALA A 100 -6.01 1.10 2.77
N GLU A 101 -6.26 2.28 3.37
CA GLU A 101 -7.47 3.06 3.12
C GLU A 101 -7.52 3.54 1.66
N THR A 102 -6.41 4.01 1.10
CA THR A 102 -6.34 4.41 -0.32
C THR A 102 -6.65 3.24 -1.23
N ALA A 103 -6.06 2.08 -0.99
CA ALA A 103 -6.31 0.87 -1.78
C ALA A 103 -7.78 0.44 -1.70
N GLU A 104 -8.42 0.51 -0.53
CA GLU A 104 -9.85 0.22 -0.36
C GLU A 104 -10.72 1.20 -1.15
N ARG A 105 -10.34 2.49 -1.21
CA ARG A 105 -11.08 3.52 -1.95
C ARG A 105 -10.95 3.39 -3.47
N LEU A 106 -9.76 3.02 -3.94
CA LEU A 106 -9.51 2.85 -5.38
C LEU A 106 -10.10 1.55 -5.94
N THR A 107 -10.49 0.60 -5.09
CA THR A 107 -11.19 -0.63 -5.48
C THR A 107 -12.66 -0.53 -5.13
N ALA A 108 -13.42 0.31 -5.85
CA ALA A 108 -14.83 0.58 -5.55
C ALA A 108 -15.71 -0.67 -5.66
N GLU A 109 -15.46 -1.52 -6.66
CA GLU A 109 -16.21 -2.75 -6.91
C GLU A 109 -15.52 -3.97 -6.32
N GLU A 110 -16.32 -4.91 -5.80
CA GLU A 110 -15.81 -6.18 -5.30
C GLU A 110 -15.62 -7.16 -6.46
N HIS A 111 -14.62 -8.02 -6.33
CA HIS A 111 -14.27 -9.04 -7.33
C HIS A 111 -13.82 -8.48 -8.70
N GLU A 112 -13.42 -7.21 -8.76
CA GLU A 112 -12.77 -6.62 -9.94
C GLU A 112 -11.24 -6.75 -9.81
N PRO A 113 -10.56 -7.51 -10.71
CA PRO A 113 -9.12 -7.73 -10.63
C PRO A 113 -8.31 -6.44 -10.70
N SER A 114 -7.41 -6.24 -9.74
CA SER A 114 -6.55 -5.05 -9.66
C SER A 114 -5.11 -5.44 -9.29
N LEU A 115 -4.48 -6.27 -10.15
CA LEU A 115 -3.16 -6.83 -9.89
C LEU A 115 -2.08 -5.75 -9.67
N ARG A 116 -2.09 -4.68 -10.47
CA ARG A 116 -1.10 -3.60 -10.35
C ARG A 116 -1.19 -2.90 -9.00
N LEU A 117 -2.41 -2.61 -8.54
CA LEU A 117 -2.62 -2.01 -7.22
C LEU A 117 -2.23 -2.97 -6.09
N TYR A 118 -2.57 -4.26 -6.20
CA TYR A 118 -2.14 -5.28 -5.25
C TYR A 118 -0.60 -5.31 -5.11
N LEU A 119 0.12 -5.38 -6.21
CA LEU A 119 1.60 -5.38 -6.20
C LEU A 119 2.16 -4.09 -5.61
N LEU A 120 1.56 -2.95 -5.92
CA LEU A 120 1.95 -1.64 -5.37
C LEU A 120 1.77 -1.59 -3.85
N VAL A 121 0.64 -2.08 -3.33
CA VAL A 121 0.37 -2.17 -1.88
C VAL A 121 1.39 -3.07 -1.18
N VAL A 122 1.62 -4.29 -1.70
CA VAL A 122 2.60 -5.22 -1.13
C VAL A 122 4.00 -4.60 -1.10
N SER A 123 4.42 -3.94 -2.20
CA SER A 123 5.73 -3.28 -2.29
C SER A 123 5.86 -2.13 -1.30
N ALA A 124 4.82 -1.32 -1.13
CA ALA A 124 4.82 -0.19 -0.19
C ALA A 124 4.87 -0.66 1.28
N LEU A 125 4.08 -1.68 1.65
CA LEU A 125 4.12 -2.27 2.99
C LEU A 125 5.47 -2.92 3.29
N ARG A 126 6.08 -3.59 2.30
CA ARG A 126 7.43 -4.14 2.43
C ARG A 126 8.46 -3.04 2.65
N ALA A 127 8.44 -1.98 1.84
CA ALA A 127 9.34 -0.84 2.00
C ALA A 127 9.20 -0.17 3.37
N LEU A 128 7.97 -0.03 3.88
CA LEU A 128 7.73 0.45 5.23
C LEU A 128 8.31 -0.50 6.29
N SER A 129 8.24 -1.81 6.10
CA SER A 129 8.75 -2.80 7.07
C SER A 129 10.28 -2.92 7.06
N GLU A 130 10.95 -2.61 5.95
CA GLU A 130 12.42 -2.64 5.82
C GLU A 130 13.12 -1.51 6.57
N THR A 131 12.42 -0.49 7.03
CA THR A 131 12.91 0.64 7.85
C THR A 131 14.07 1.46 7.27
N ARG A 132 14.30 1.39 5.96
CA ARG A 132 15.42 2.05 5.28
C ARG A 132 15.13 3.50 4.90
N ARG A 133 13.84 3.82 4.67
CA ARG A 133 13.39 5.11 4.15
C ARG A 133 12.40 5.78 5.08
N GLU A 134 12.29 7.09 4.90
CA GLU A 134 11.30 7.88 5.61
C GLU A 134 9.87 7.42 5.26
N PRO A 135 9.02 7.09 6.25
CA PRO A 135 7.68 6.54 6.00
C PRO A 135 6.79 7.44 5.16
N SER A 136 6.85 8.76 5.38
CA SER A 136 6.08 9.74 4.62
C SER A 136 6.45 9.76 3.14
N MET A 137 7.73 9.60 2.83
CA MET A 137 8.23 9.54 1.45
C MET A 137 7.77 8.26 0.73
N ILE A 138 7.74 7.12 1.43
CA ILE A 138 7.17 5.87 0.90
C ILE A 138 5.68 6.04 0.62
N LEU A 139 4.95 6.68 1.54
CA LEU A 139 3.53 6.97 1.35
C LEU A 139 3.30 7.86 0.14
N ASP A 140 4.03 8.96 -0.01
CA ASP A 140 3.85 9.90 -1.13
C ASP A 140 4.17 9.23 -2.48
N ALA A 141 5.22 8.40 -2.55
CA ALA A 141 5.52 7.57 -3.72
C ALA A 141 4.39 6.58 -4.05
N PHE A 142 3.82 5.95 -3.03
CA PHE A 142 2.66 5.08 -3.19
C PHE A 142 1.44 5.85 -3.72
N LEU A 143 1.11 7.01 -3.13
CA LEU A 143 -0.06 7.81 -3.52
C LEU A 143 0.04 8.30 -4.96
N LEU A 144 1.21 8.80 -5.39
CA LEU A 144 1.44 9.24 -6.77
C LEU A 144 1.22 8.11 -7.78
N ARG A 145 1.76 6.94 -7.50
CA ARG A 145 1.60 5.75 -8.36
C ARG A 145 0.19 5.18 -8.32
N ALA A 146 -0.45 5.20 -7.16
CA ALA A 146 -1.84 4.76 -7.01
C ALA A 146 -2.79 5.69 -7.80
N MET A 147 -2.57 7.01 -7.77
CA MET A 147 -3.28 7.96 -8.62
C MET A 147 -3.01 7.70 -10.10
N ALA A 148 -1.78 7.39 -10.49
CA ALA A 148 -1.47 7.04 -11.88
C ALA A 148 -2.21 5.77 -12.34
N LEU A 149 -2.31 4.73 -11.49
CA LEU A 149 -3.10 3.53 -11.78
C LEU A 149 -4.59 3.81 -11.93
N ALA A 150 -5.10 4.82 -11.21
CA ALA A 150 -6.48 5.27 -11.30
C ALA A 150 -6.75 6.25 -12.48
N GLY A 151 -5.73 6.56 -13.29
CA GLY A 151 -5.84 7.52 -14.39
C GLY A 151 -5.73 8.99 -13.96
N TRP A 152 -5.26 9.27 -12.74
CA TRP A 152 -5.13 10.61 -12.16
C TRP A 152 -3.66 11.03 -11.98
N ALA A 153 -2.76 10.56 -12.85
CA ALA A 153 -1.36 10.94 -12.80
C ALA A 153 -1.21 12.46 -12.91
N PRO A 154 -0.51 13.13 -11.95
CA PRO A 154 -0.30 14.57 -12.06
C PRO A 154 0.63 14.91 -13.21
N ALA A 155 0.33 15.98 -13.95
CA ALA A 155 1.21 16.52 -14.97
C ALA A 155 2.35 17.32 -14.31
N LEU A 156 3.54 16.72 -14.25
CA LEU A 156 4.72 17.31 -13.60
C LEU A 156 5.76 17.85 -14.60
N ASN A 157 5.71 17.39 -15.86
CA ASN A 157 6.70 17.74 -16.90
C ASN A 157 6.16 18.68 -17.98
N GLY A 158 4.85 18.95 -17.96
CA GLY A 158 4.19 19.78 -18.94
C GLY A 158 2.89 20.38 -18.41
N CYS A 159 2.22 21.17 -19.23
CA CYS A 159 0.96 21.80 -18.87
C CYS A 159 -0.18 20.79 -18.83
N ALA A 160 -0.87 20.67 -17.71
CA ALA A 160 -1.99 19.76 -17.49
C ALA A 160 -3.22 20.04 -18.41
N ARG A 161 -3.30 21.24 -19.02
CA ARG A 161 -4.42 21.60 -19.90
C ARG A 161 -4.10 21.50 -21.40
N CYS A 162 -2.93 21.96 -21.81
CA CYS A 162 -2.60 22.02 -23.24
C CYS A 162 -1.40 21.17 -23.64
N GLY A 163 -0.75 20.50 -22.69
CA GLY A 163 0.41 19.65 -22.97
C GLY A 163 1.72 20.41 -23.24
N GLU A 164 1.73 21.75 -23.21
CA GLU A 164 2.94 22.55 -23.46
C GLU A 164 4.08 22.05 -22.58
N PRO A 165 5.25 21.69 -23.15
CA PRO A 165 6.40 21.24 -22.36
C PRO A 165 6.87 22.27 -21.34
N GLY A 166 7.29 21.78 -20.15
CA GLY A 166 7.83 22.63 -19.07
C GLY A 166 9.22 23.21 -19.35
N PRO A 167 9.79 23.88 -18.37
CA PRO A 167 9.33 23.96 -16.98
C PRO A 167 8.22 24.97 -16.74
N HIS A 168 7.27 24.61 -15.86
CA HIS A 168 6.20 25.51 -15.43
C HIS A 168 6.23 25.68 -13.91
N THR A 169 5.75 26.83 -13.40
CA THR A 169 5.82 27.17 -11.96
C THR A 169 4.47 27.25 -11.28
N ALA A 170 3.37 27.18 -12.00
CA ALA A 170 2.04 27.22 -11.44
C ALA A 170 1.46 25.80 -11.34
N PHE A 171 1.05 25.38 -10.15
CA PHE A 171 0.45 24.08 -9.89
C PHE A 171 -1.02 24.25 -9.52
N HIS A 172 -1.93 23.61 -10.25
CA HIS A 172 -3.35 23.76 -10.07
C HIS A 172 -4.01 22.40 -9.80
N ILE A 173 -4.47 22.20 -8.58
CA ILE A 173 -5.07 20.93 -8.14
C ILE A 173 -6.25 20.49 -9.03
N PRO A 174 -7.25 21.38 -9.32
CA PRO A 174 -8.37 20.98 -10.18
C PRO A 174 -7.98 20.62 -11.62
N SER A 175 -6.84 21.11 -12.12
CA SER A 175 -6.34 20.73 -13.44
C SER A 175 -5.42 19.50 -13.41
N GLY A 176 -5.10 18.98 -12.24
CA GLY A 176 -4.27 17.79 -12.09
C GLY A 176 -2.77 18.03 -12.29
N GLY A 177 -2.23 19.25 -12.08
CA GLY A 177 -0.78 19.45 -12.22
C GLY A 177 -0.33 20.85 -12.61
N LEU A 178 0.83 20.94 -13.26
CA LEU A 178 1.45 22.17 -13.69
C LEU A 178 0.67 22.84 -14.83
N LEU A 179 0.72 24.17 -14.88
CA LEU A 179 0.11 24.99 -15.92
C LEU A 179 1.13 25.97 -16.53
N CYS A 180 1.10 26.10 -17.85
CA CYS A 180 1.80 27.17 -18.54
C CYS A 180 1.18 28.56 -18.24
N ALA A 181 1.89 29.63 -18.56
CA ALA A 181 1.44 31.00 -18.29
C ALA A 181 0.07 31.32 -18.93
N VAL A 182 -0.17 30.84 -20.15
CA VAL A 182 -1.42 31.04 -20.88
C VAL A 182 -2.60 30.33 -20.19
N CYS A 183 -2.47 29.05 -19.90
CA CYS A 183 -3.52 28.27 -19.25
C CYS A 183 -3.79 28.71 -17.81
N ARG A 184 -2.76 29.20 -17.10
CA ARG A 184 -2.94 29.84 -15.79
C ARG A 184 -3.78 31.10 -15.90
N GLY A 185 -3.47 31.97 -16.87
CA GLY A 185 -4.22 33.24 -17.11
C GLY A 185 -5.66 33.00 -17.52
N ALA A 186 -5.97 31.84 -18.13
CA ALA A 186 -7.31 31.47 -18.56
C ALA A 186 -8.19 30.91 -17.45
N GLY A 187 -8.12 31.45 -16.21
CA GLY A 187 -9.05 31.16 -15.12
C GLY A 187 -8.64 30.07 -14.17
N ALA A 188 -7.35 29.79 -13.99
CA ALA A 188 -6.86 28.87 -12.95
C ALA A 188 -6.76 29.59 -11.59
N VAL A 189 -7.89 29.89 -11.00
CA VAL A 189 -7.97 30.51 -9.67
C VAL A 189 -7.43 29.56 -8.60
N GLY A 190 -6.56 30.08 -7.72
CA GLY A 190 -6.00 29.27 -6.63
C GLY A 190 -4.80 28.42 -7.04
N ALA A 191 -4.19 28.62 -8.23
CA ALA A 191 -2.96 27.95 -8.60
C ALA A 191 -1.81 28.31 -7.64
N ALA A 192 -1.23 27.32 -6.98
CA ALA A 192 -0.06 27.46 -6.12
C ALA A 192 1.21 27.68 -6.95
N ARG A 193 2.28 28.13 -6.30
CA ARG A 193 3.62 28.23 -6.89
C ARG A 193 4.62 27.46 -6.02
N PRO A 194 4.64 26.12 -6.13
CA PRO A 194 5.58 25.34 -5.36
C PRO A 194 7.02 25.59 -5.79
N ALA A 195 7.94 25.30 -4.87
CA ALA A 195 9.36 25.32 -5.19
C ALA A 195 9.68 24.28 -6.29
N PRO A 196 10.58 24.58 -7.24
CA PRO A 196 10.98 23.62 -8.27
C PRO A 196 11.43 22.27 -7.67
N ALA A 197 12.18 22.29 -6.57
CA ALA A 197 12.63 21.09 -5.87
C ALA A 197 11.48 20.20 -5.39
N SER A 198 10.32 20.78 -5.03
CA SER A 198 9.13 20.01 -4.63
C SER A 198 8.50 19.27 -5.82
N ILE A 199 8.51 19.89 -7.00
CA ILE A 199 8.02 19.25 -8.23
C ILE A 199 8.98 18.16 -8.69
N GLU A 200 10.30 18.41 -8.63
CA GLU A 200 11.35 17.42 -8.93
C GLU A 200 11.24 16.21 -8.01
N LEU A 201 11.01 16.44 -6.72
CA LEU A 201 10.77 15.38 -5.74
C LEU A 201 9.52 14.55 -6.10
N MET A 202 8.40 15.21 -6.41
CA MET A 202 7.18 14.48 -6.82
C MET A 202 7.42 13.61 -8.06
N ALA A 203 8.15 14.13 -9.06
CA ALA A 203 8.52 13.35 -10.24
C ALA A 203 9.44 12.18 -9.88
N ALA A 204 10.47 12.40 -9.06
CA ALA A 204 11.37 11.35 -8.60
C ALA A 204 10.65 10.25 -7.82
N LEU A 205 9.69 10.61 -6.95
CA LEU A 205 8.88 9.65 -6.19
C LEU A 205 7.93 8.85 -7.11
N ALA A 206 7.33 9.50 -8.11
CA ALA A 206 6.48 8.83 -9.08
C ALA A 206 7.27 7.80 -9.89
N ASP A 207 8.47 8.15 -10.34
CA ASP A 207 9.34 7.30 -11.16
C ASP A 207 10.15 6.28 -10.36
N GLY A 208 10.27 6.47 -9.03
CA GLY A 208 11.08 5.62 -8.15
C GLY A 208 12.57 5.95 -8.19
N ALA A 209 12.92 7.15 -8.57
CA ALA A 209 14.29 7.67 -8.54
C ALA A 209 14.69 8.00 -7.08
N TRP A 210 14.82 6.97 -6.26
CA TRP A 210 15.10 7.09 -4.82
C TRP A 210 16.34 7.92 -4.47
N PRO A 211 17.50 7.80 -5.18
CA PRO A 211 18.66 8.63 -4.87
C PRO A 211 18.37 10.12 -4.96
N VAL A 212 17.53 10.55 -5.90
CA VAL A 212 17.10 11.94 -6.04
C VAL A 212 16.11 12.31 -4.93
N ALA A 213 15.14 11.44 -4.65
CA ALA A 213 14.15 11.70 -3.62
C ALA A 213 14.78 11.81 -2.22
N GLU A 214 15.72 10.94 -1.88
CA GLU A 214 16.41 10.92 -0.58
C GLU A 214 17.37 12.11 -0.36
N SER A 215 17.76 12.80 -1.44
CA SER A 215 18.57 14.03 -1.36
C SER A 215 17.74 15.32 -1.17
N ALA A 216 16.41 15.21 -1.18
CA ALA A 216 15.53 16.37 -1.10
C ALA A 216 15.55 17.02 0.29
N GLU A 217 15.53 18.36 0.30
CA GLU A 217 15.47 19.15 1.53
C GLU A 217 14.12 18.97 2.26
N PRO A 218 14.10 19.03 3.60
CA PRO A 218 12.87 18.84 4.38
C PRO A 218 11.73 19.79 4.00
N ALA A 219 12.03 21.02 3.54
CA ALA A 219 11.03 21.97 3.07
C ALA A 219 10.34 21.48 1.80
N ALA A 220 11.10 20.95 0.84
CA ALA A 220 10.58 20.37 -0.40
C ALA A 220 9.74 19.12 -0.11
N CYS A 221 10.17 18.28 0.84
CA CYS A 221 9.41 17.10 1.27
C CYS A 221 8.03 17.48 1.83
N ARG A 222 7.96 18.48 2.72
CA ARG A 222 6.68 18.95 3.30
C ARG A 222 5.74 19.51 2.24
N GLU A 223 6.26 20.35 1.34
CA GLU A 223 5.46 20.96 0.27
C GLU A 223 4.96 19.90 -0.72
N ALA A 224 5.83 19.00 -1.18
CA ALA A 224 5.45 17.90 -2.06
C ALA A 224 4.37 16.99 -1.43
N SER A 225 4.56 16.61 -0.16
CA SER A 225 3.57 15.83 0.61
C SER A 225 2.21 16.53 0.67
N GLY A 226 2.19 17.85 0.89
CA GLY A 226 0.98 18.65 0.89
C GLY A 226 0.26 18.63 -0.46
N LEU A 227 1.01 18.79 -1.55
CA LEU A 227 0.47 18.75 -2.92
C LEU A 227 -0.09 17.37 -3.28
N VAL A 228 0.64 16.30 -2.94
CA VAL A 228 0.20 14.91 -3.17
C VAL A 228 -1.10 14.62 -2.42
N ALA A 229 -1.18 15.02 -1.15
CA ALA A 229 -2.41 14.85 -0.36
C ALA A 229 -3.59 15.65 -0.94
N ALA A 230 -3.36 16.90 -1.35
CA ALA A 230 -4.39 17.74 -1.95
C ALA A 230 -4.90 17.19 -3.28
N LEU A 231 -4.01 16.68 -4.14
CA LEU A 231 -4.38 16.00 -5.39
C LEU A 231 -5.26 14.79 -5.13
N LEU A 232 -4.83 13.90 -4.23
CA LEU A 232 -5.59 12.70 -3.90
C LEU A 232 -6.97 13.06 -3.34
N GLN A 233 -7.05 14.05 -2.42
CA GLN A 233 -8.31 14.51 -1.83
C GLN A 233 -9.25 15.11 -2.87
N TRP A 234 -8.71 15.77 -3.90
CA TRP A 234 -9.50 16.32 -5.00
C TRP A 234 -10.20 15.23 -5.81
N HIS A 235 -9.49 14.14 -6.10
CA HIS A 235 -10.03 13.02 -6.88
C HIS A 235 -10.94 12.09 -6.05
N LEU A 236 -10.67 11.99 -4.75
CA LEU A 236 -11.54 11.25 -3.84
C LEU A 236 -12.61 12.21 -3.30
N GLU A 237 -13.86 12.03 -3.69
CA GLU A 237 -15.02 12.85 -3.22
C GLU A 237 -15.07 12.98 -1.68
N ARG A 238 -14.50 12.01 -0.98
CA ARG A 238 -14.35 12.00 0.49
C ARG A 238 -12.88 11.78 0.82
N GLY A 239 -12.29 12.72 1.54
CA GLY A 239 -10.91 12.62 2.02
C GLY A 239 -10.65 11.33 2.83
N LEU A 240 -9.40 10.89 2.83
CA LEU A 240 -8.96 9.77 3.66
C LEU A 240 -8.96 10.18 5.14
N ARG A 241 -9.47 9.32 6.00
CA ARG A 241 -9.49 9.53 7.45
C ARG A 241 -8.11 9.37 8.08
N SER A 242 -7.26 8.58 7.47
CA SER A 242 -5.91 8.28 7.93
C SER A 242 -4.88 9.36 7.61
N LEU A 243 -5.05 10.15 6.55
CA LEU A 243 -4.07 11.19 6.18
C LEU A 243 -3.78 12.21 7.27
N PRO A 244 -4.76 12.72 8.05
CA PRO A 244 -4.47 13.62 9.17
C PRO A 244 -3.67 12.98 10.31
N MET A 245 -3.61 11.66 10.38
CA MET A 245 -2.86 10.92 11.40
C MET A 245 -1.38 10.71 11.00
N VAL A 246 -1.05 10.93 9.73
CA VAL A 246 0.32 10.77 9.25
C VAL A 246 1.15 11.94 9.71
N ASP A 247 2.18 11.66 10.50
CA ASP A 247 3.14 12.67 10.95
C ASP A 247 4.07 13.05 9.80
N ARG A 248 3.77 14.17 9.16
CA ARG A 248 4.56 14.74 8.05
C ARG A 248 5.55 15.80 8.51
N LEU A 249 5.49 16.17 9.79
CA LEU A 249 6.31 17.22 10.37
C LEU A 249 7.35 16.68 11.36
N GLY A 250 7.26 15.39 11.72
CA GLY A 250 8.10 14.78 12.75
C GLY A 250 7.77 15.29 14.16
N GLU A 251 6.53 15.76 14.37
CA GLU A 251 6.08 16.36 15.63
C GLU A 251 5.65 15.32 16.68
N PHE A 252 5.36 14.09 16.25
CA PHE A 252 4.99 13.02 17.17
C PHE A 252 6.24 12.28 17.68
N ALA A 253 6.54 12.43 18.95
CA ALA A 253 7.53 11.58 19.60
C ALA A 253 7.13 10.11 19.44
N PRO A 254 8.09 9.17 19.18
CA PRO A 254 7.77 7.77 19.10
C PRO A 254 7.09 7.33 20.41
N ILE A 255 5.85 6.85 20.31
CA ILE A 255 5.14 6.27 21.44
C ILE A 255 5.89 4.97 21.77
N ALA A 256 6.46 4.89 22.99
CA ALA A 256 7.04 3.65 23.44
C ALA A 256 6.01 2.51 23.27
N PRO A 257 6.41 1.36 22.72
CA PRO A 257 5.48 0.25 22.55
C PRO A 257 4.83 -0.08 23.89
N PRO A 258 3.51 -0.34 23.95
CA PRO A 258 2.87 -0.72 25.19
C PRO A 258 3.58 -1.95 25.75
N SER A 259 3.87 -1.94 27.02
CA SER A 259 4.63 -2.98 27.76
C SER A 259 4.07 -4.41 27.68
N VAL A 260 2.98 -4.59 26.96
CA VAL A 260 2.32 -5.89 26.69
C VAL A 260 3.19 -6.83 25.83
N PHE A 261 4.22 -6.30 25.13
CA PHE A 261 5.17 -7.11 24.34
C PHE A 261 6.54 -7.27 24.97
N ALA A 262 6.70 -6.97 26.27
CA ALA A 262 7.91 -7.37 26.96
C ALA A 262 8.04 -8.90 26.85
N PRO A 263 9.19 -9.43 26.37
CA PRO A 263 9.37 -10.87 26.32
C PRO A 263 9.25 -11.38 27.76
N ILE A 264 8.34 -12.34 27.99
CA ILE A 264 8.22 -13.04 29.24
C ILE A 264 9.61 -13.64 29.50
N ALA A 265 10.34 -13.11 30.46
CA ALA A 265 11.60 -13.66 30.87
C ALA A 265 11.38 -15.13 31.25
N ARG A 266 12.05 -16.03 30.54
CA ARG A 266 11.99 -17.45 30.88
C ARG A 266 12.49 -17.55 32.35
N PRO A 267 11.76 -18.22 33.28
CA PRO A 267 12.25 -18.46 34.60
C PRO A 267 13.59 -19.21 34.47
N SER A 268 14.63 -18.67 35.07
CA SER A 268 15.91 -19.34 35.19
C SER A 268 15.66 -20.62 35.97
N VAL A 269 15.84 -21.77 35.30
CA VAL A 269 15.89 -23.06 35.98
C VAL A 269 17.16 -23.01 36.85
N GLN A 270 17.01 -22.87 38.13
CA GLN A 270 18.07 -23.10 39.07
C GLN A 270 18.45 -24.58 38.96
N ALA A 271 19.68 -24.83 38.52
CA ALA A 271 20.24 -26.16 38.56
C ALA A 271 20.51 -26.50 40.03
N ASP A 272 19.81 -27.48 40.57
CA ASP A 272 20.14 -28.12 41.83
C ASP A 272 21.48 -28.86 41.64
N PRO A 273 22.45 -28.65 42.54
CA PRO A 273 23.64 -29.47 42.54
C PRO A 273 23.41 -30.73 43.41
N GLU A 274 23.85 -31.85 42.91
CA GLU A 274 24.00 -33.17 43.57
C GLU A 274 23.08 -34.29 43.06
N SER A 275 23.67 -35.12 42.20
CA SER A 275 23.89 -36.54 42.52
C SER A 275 24.84 -37.15 41.48
N ASP A 276 26.09 -37.25 41.94
CA ASP A 276 27.13 -38.14 41.43
C ASP A 276 26.70 -39.59 41.67
N ARG A 277 26.60 -40.38 40.60
CA ARG A 277 26.79 -41.85 40.62
C ARG A 277 27.17 -42.36 39.22
N SER A 278 28.43 -42.68 39.15
CA SER A 278 29.12 -43.54 38.18
C SER A 278 28.35 -44.85 37.89
N VAL A 279 28.42 -45.32 36.64
CA VAL A 279 28.74 -46.66 36.17
C VAL A 279 28.60 -46.72 34.66
N GLY A 280 29.65 -46.91 33.87
CA GLY A 280 29.97 -48.18 33.20
C GLY A 280 29.77 -48.16 31.68
N SER A 281 30.86 -47.98 30.98
CA SER A 281 31.38 -48.64 29.76
C SER A 281 30.41 -49.42 28.82
N GLY A 282 30.63 -49.19 27.53
CA GLY A 282 30.28 -50.08 26.40
C GLY A 282 29.87 -49.29 25.17
N GLY A 283 30.56 -49.09 24.25
CA GLY A 283 31.20 -49.68 23.12
C GLY A 283 30.34 -49.73 21.84
N SER A 284 30.97 -49.28 20.76
CA SER A 284 30.80 -49.65 19.35
C SER A 284 29.85 -48.85 18.42
N ASP A 285 30.49 -48.15 17.52
CA ASP A 285 30.42 -48.17 16.03
C ASP A 285 29.04 -48.13 15.34
N GLY A 286 28.92 -47.20 14.39
CA GLY A 286 27.92 -47.25 13.34
C GLY A 286 27.77 -45.95 12.55
N THR A 287 28.77 -45.67 11.68
CA THR A 287 28.67 -44.77 10.53
C THR A 287 27.50 -45.17 9.61
N VAL A 288 26.61 -44.25 9.25
CA VAL A 288 26.10 -44.12 7.87
C VAL A 288 25.66 -42.69 7.65
N GLY A 289 26.23 -41.99 6.67
CA GLY A 289 25.81 -40.70 6.19
C GLY A 289 24.59 -40.80 5.27
N ALA A 290 23.77 -39.78 5.30
CA ALA A 290 22.90 -39.42 4.18
C ALA A 290 22.73 -37.91 4.17
N ALA A 291 23.40 -37.27 3.23
CA ALA A 291 23.22 -35.89 2.88
C ALA A 291 21.86 -35.76 2.16
N LEU A 292 20.96 -34.96 2.70
CA LEU A 292 19.81 -34.43 1.97
C LEU A 292 20.08 -32.95 1.76
N SER A 293 20.37 -32.61 0.51
CA SER A 293 20.47 -31.25 0.01
C SER A 293 19.08 -30.66 -0.19
N ASP A 294 18.62 -29.83 0.74
CA ASP A 294 17.47 -28.98 0.54
C ASP A 294 17.88 -27.75 -0.25
N GLY A 295 17.57 -27.76 -1.55
CA GLY A 295 17.63 -26.61 -2.44
C GLY A 295 16.47 -25.65 -2.17
N ALA A 296 16.57 -24.85 -1.13
CA ALA A 296 15.73 -23.67 -0.99
C ALA A 296 16.28 -22.58 -1.90
N GLY A 297 15.70 -22.43 -3.09
CA GLY A 297 15.99 -21.34 -4.00
C GLY A 297 15.61 -20.01 -3.35
N VAL A 298 16.60 -19.27 -2.89
CA VAL A 298 16.46 -17.87 -2.46
C VAL A 298 16.17 -17.05 -3.71
N ILE A 299 14.91 -16.64 -3.90
CA ILE A 299 14.53 -15.66 -4.92
C ILE A 299 15.19 -14.35 -4.52
N GLN A 300 16.16 -13.89 -5.28
CA GLN A 300 16.86 -12.63 -5.04
C GLN A 300 15.89 -11.45 -5.22
N ALA A 301 16.00 -10.47 -4.33
CA ALA A 301 15.17 -9.25 -4.29
C ALA A 301 15.24 -8.36 -5.57
N ALA A 302 16.09 -8.72 -6.53
CA ALA A 302 16.25 -8.03 -7.82
C ALA A 302 15.10 -8.32 -8.81
N ASP A 303 14.38 -9.45 -8.67
CA ASP A 303 13.35 -9.86 -9.64
C ASP A 303 11.95 -9.28 -9.36
N LEU A 304 11.79 -8.47 -8.31
CA LEU A 304 10.52 -7.83 -7.94
C LEU A 304 10.52 -6.30 -8.11
N ALA A 305 11.47 -5.75 -8.83
CA ALA A 305 11.38 -4.37 -9.27
C ALA A 305 10.17 -4.26 -10.21
N VAL A 306 9.08 -3.65 -9.72
CA VAL A 306 7.99 -3.21 -10.60
C VAL A 306 8.63 -2.28 -11.62
N PRO A 307 8.66 -2.65 -12.92
CA PRO A 307 9.26 -1.78 -13.92
C PRO A 307 8.56 -0.41 -13.86
N PRO A 308 9.27 0.70 -14.12
CA PRO A 308 8.64 1.99 -14.24
C PRO A 308 7.51 1.86 -15.24
N VAL A 309 6.30 2.28 -14.83
CA VAL A 309 5.14 2.29 -15.73
C VAL A 309 5.50 3.30 -16.83
N PRO A 310 5.72 2.90 -18.09
CA PRO A 310 5.97 3.85 -19.14
C PRO A 310 4.72 4.74 -19.21
N ILE A 311 4.90 6.05 -19.07
CA ILE A 311 3.85 7.03 -19.37
C ILE A 311 3.71 7.04 -20.88
N VAL A 312 2.88 6.13 -21.40
CA VAL A 312 2.44 6.19 -22.80
C VAL A 312 1.49 7.38 -22.86
N ILE A 313 1.99 8.49 -23.36
CA ILE A 313 1.14 9.59 -23.82
C ILE A 313 0.55 9.10 -25.14
N ASP A 314 -0.53 8.32 -25.06
CA ASP A 314 -1.39 8.13 -26.23
C ASP A 314 -1.99 9.49 -26.54
N SER A 315 -1.55 10.06 -27.68
CA SER A 315 -2.14 11.23 -28.27
C SER A 315 -3.63 10.97 -28.45
N TYR A 316 -4.45 11.62 -27.62
CA TYR A 316 -5.89 11.64 -27.81
C TYR A 316 -6.17 12.20 -29.20
N ALA A 317 -6.60 11.33 -30.11
CA ALA A 317 -7.17 11.69 -31.38
C ALA A 317 -8.31 12.70 -31.14
N THR A 318 -8.21 13.83 -31.79
CA THR A 318 -9.24 14.85 -31.86
C THR A 318 -10.57 14.19 -32.27
N VAL A 319 -11.49 14.12 -31.29
CA VAL A 319 -12.89 13.79 -31.59
C VAL A 319 -13.47 15.03 -32.27
N ASP A 320 -13.79 14.93 -33.58
CA ASP A 320 -14.48 15.92 -34.33
C ASP A 320 -15.77 16.35 -33.65
N ALA A 321 -15.87 17.64 -33.35
CA ALA A 321 -17.11 18.25 -32.90
C ALA A 321 -18.12 18.26 -34.05
N PRO A 322 -19.39 17.83 -33.83
CA PRO A 322 -20.41 17.93 -34.84
C PRO A 322 -20.75 19.40 -35.12
N ASP A 323 -20.62 19.77 -36.40
CA ASP A 323 -21.00 21.03 -37.00
C ASP A 323 -22.49 21.36 -36.69
N ARG A 324 -22.75 22.37 -35.91
CA ARG A 324 -24.08 22.96 -35.70
C ARG A 324 -24.22 24.19 -36.57
N THR A 325 -24.68 23.99 -37.81
CA THR A 325 -25.22 25.07 -38.61
C THR A 325 -26.57 25.53 -38.07
N PRO A 326 -26.80 26.83 -37.83
CA PRO A 326 -28.10 27.34 -37.46
C PRO A 326 -28.97 27.49 -38.74
N SER A 327 -30.05 26.72 -38.82
CA SER A 327 -31.10 26.90 -39.83
C SER A 327 -31.85 28.22 -39.55
N GLY A 328 -31.66 29.18 -40.44
CA GLY A 328 -32.50 30.40 -40.49
C GLY A 328 -33.95 30.07 -40.84
N ARG A 329 -34.88 30.56 -40.03
CA ARG A 329 -36.28 30.75 -40.42
C ARG A 329 -36.47 32.22 -40.74
N ALA A 330 -36.72 32.51 -42.00
CA ALA A 330 -37.34 33.76 -42.44
C ALA A 330 -38.84 33.70 -42.16
N ALA A 331 -39.36 34.75 -41.56
CA ALA A 331 -40.80 34.98 -41.45
C ALA A 331 -41.27 35.84 -42.60
N SER A 332 -42.38 35.45 -43.19
CA SER A 332 -43.29 36.31 -43.94
C SER A 332 -44.56 36.43 -43.13
#